data_134db1682340cabad2a4f5095533f922
#
_entry.id   134db1682340cabad2a4f5095533f922
#
_cell.length_a   1.000
_cell.length_b   1.000
_cell.length_c   1.000
_cell.angle_alpha   90.00
_cell.angle_beta   90.00
_cell.angle_gamma   90.00
#
_symmetry.space_group_name_H-M   'P 1'
#
loop_
_entity.id
_entity.type
_entity.pdbx_description
1 polymer ?
#
loop_
_entity_poly.entity_id
_entity_poly.type
_entity_poly.pdbx_seq_one_letter_code
_entity_poly.pdbx_strand_id
1 'polypeptide(L)'
;MKIAAPISPADLETTAPLPKPSRNLGHKNGAPIAGVARALTWRQSVAFDHCRILLPQFIFSRGNSSLFQIYRLSLEEGEPRAMAGVWARFYARPVFALVVLRQIWTYLRRYGTFVKKSYSVSRLQQLRDLWHCAWRQNQCPRHYYWRKFYLIPNRADWLLNLEHRQINTLLNHLNRNLPITKATNKAQFHQHCVAQNLPTATVLATWDNQGQLCGASPDPVAADVFLKPTSEFGSVGIMPIAYQRATDTHCLNGANLAWPELLKAIAGMVQTDRRPMLLQRRLQNAPRNAIYGDADICNARIITGRLPDGTLEVIGGFVRLPSSLTTKGHDRNIMIASIEVATGRMEAGRFRETMLGDFPVHPDTGAKIANQIFSGWEEMKALAIRGHRTYPWMPFIGWDVVDTTDGVLLLEANAYWGGDCVQLPGATPLGKTRFAEIYLKNFEIFYGPNAPAHRFSAE
;
A
#
# COMPACT_ATOMS: atom_id res chain seq x y z
N MET A 1 -1.53 18.16 24.58
CA MET A 1 -0.59 17.83 23.47
C MET A 1 -0.43 19.09 22.62
N LYS A 2 0.76 19.69 22.53
CA LYS A 2 0.95 20.88 21.68
C LYS A 2 0.93 20.41 20.22
N ILE A 3 -0.05 20.88 19.46
CA ILE A 3 -0.12 20.69 18.02
C ILE A 3 1.05 21.48 17.43
N ALA A 4 1.91 20.81 16.66
CA ALA A 4 2.99 21.49 15.93
C ALA A 4 2.39 22.51 14.96
N ALA A 5 3.04 23.66 14.80
CA ALA A 5 2.63 24.65 13.83
C ALA A 5 2.58 24.03 12.41
N PRO A 6 1.63 24.45 11.57
CA PRO A 6 1.55 23.96 10.20
C PRO A 6 2.85 24.25 9.44
N ILE A 7 3.30 23.29 8.64
CA ILE A 7 4.50 23.43 7.82
C ILE A 7 4.19 24.39 6.66
N SER A 8 5.06 25.37 6.45
CA SER A 8 5.01 26.22 5.27
C SER A 8 5.35 25.41 4.00
N PRO A 9 4.76 25.70 2.85
CA PRO A 9 5.16 25.10 1.57
C PRO A 9 6.67 25.24 1.27
N ALA A 10 7.31 26.30 1.73
CA ALA A 10 8.74 26.54 1.60
C ALA A 10 9.60 25.52 2.38
N ASP A 11 9.10 24.96 3.49
CA ASP A 11 9.81 23.93 4.26
C ASP A 11 9.81 22.56 3.56
N LEU A 12 8.87 22.34 2.63
CA LEU A 12 8.79 21.13 1.80
C LEU A 12 9.85 21.14 0.68
N GLU A 13 10.27 22.32 0.21
CA GLU A 13 11.27 22.44 -0.86
C GLU A 13 12.69 22.08 -0.42
N THR A 14 13.00 22.15 0.86
CA THR A 14 14.34 21.88 1.41
C THR A 14 14.64 20.39 1.60
N THR A 15 13.66 19.50 1.44
CA THR A 15 13.88 18.06 1.53
C THR A 15 14.19 17.48 0.15
N ALA A 16 15.46 17.16 -0.10
CA ALA A 16 15.85 16.46 -1.32
C ALA A 16 15.01 15.17 -1.50
N PRO A 17 14.53 14.87 -2.73
CA PRO A 17 13.69 13.71 -2.98
C PRO A 17 14.39 12.43 -2.56
N LEU A 18 13.61 11.47 -2.04
CA LEU A 18 14.08 10.10 -1.87
C LEU A 18 14.51 9.59 -3.24
N PRO A 19 15.68 8.97 -3.34
CA PRO A 19 16.09 8.37 -4.59
C PRO A 19 15.07 7.32 -5.04
N LYS A 20 14.65 7.34 -6.32
CA LYS A 20 13.65 6.43 -6.93
C LYS A 20 13.98 4.96 -6.64
N PRO A 21 13.02 4.08 -6.32
CA PRO A 21 13.26 2.65 -6.31
C PRO A 21 13.65 2.21 -7.72
N SER A 22 14.78 1.53 -7.87
CA SER A 22 15.20 0.98 -9.14
C SER A 22 14.19 -0.06 -9.62
N ARG A 23 13.76 0.07 -10.89
CA ARG A 23 12.99 -0.93 -11.61
C ARG A 23 13.68 -2.29 -11.54
N ASN A 24 12.86 -3.34 -11.45
CA ASN A 24 13.24 -4.75 -11.48
C ASN A 24 14.48 -5.03 -12.36
N LEU A 25 15.57 -5.39 -11.70
CA LEU A 25 16.67 -6.06 -12.36
C LEU A 25 16.50 -7.55 -12.15
N GLY A 26 16.26 -8.25 -13.26
CA GLY A 26 16.16 -9.70 -13.30
C GLY A 26 17.35 -10.37 -12.59
N HIS A 27 17.05 -11.47 -11.93
CA HIS A 27 18.04 -12.33 -11.30
C HIS A 27 19.12 -12.74 -12.31
N LYS A 28 20.30 -12.14 -12.20
CA LYS A 28 21.54 -12.69 -12.76
C LYS A 28 22.42 -13.11 -11.59
N ASN A 29 22.77 -14.39 -11.58
CA ASN A 29 23.72 -15.01 -10.66
C ASN A 29 25.07 -14.29 -10.77
N GLY A 30 25.48 -13.59 -9.73
CA GLY A 30 26.79 -12.94 -9.65
C GLY A 30 27.45 -13.19 -8.30
N ALA A 31 28.79 -13.26 -8.32
CA ALA A 31 29.67 -13.64 -7.23
C ALA A 31 29.40 -12.91 -5.88
N PRO A 32 29.77 -13.49 -4.73
CA PRO A 32 29.47 -12.98 -3.38
C PRO A 32 29.97 -11.56 -3.09
N ILE A 33 31.04 -11.11 -3.73
CA ILE A 33 31.58 -9.74 -3.57
C ILE A 33 30.68 -8.67 -4.21
N ALA A 34 30.00 -9.01 -5.30
CA ALA A 34 29.03 -8.11 -5.92
C ALA A 34 27.76 -7.92 -5.03
N GLY A 35 27.44 -8.93 -4.20
CA GLY A 35 26.36 -8.85 -3.20
C GLY A 35 26.66 -7.85 -2.09
N VAL A 36 27.88 -7.83 -1.56
CA VAL A 36 28.32 -6.91 -0.51
C VAL A 36 28.37 -5.46 -1.04
N ALA A 37 28.94 -5.23 -2.22
CA ALA A 37 28.95 -3.91 -2.86
C ALA A 37 27.52 -3.42 -3.17
N ARG A 38 26.62 -4.30 -3.63
CA ARG A 38 25.19 -4.00 -3.81
C ARG A 38 24.50 -3.70 -2.49
N ALA A 39 24.77 -4.44 -1.41
CA ALA A 39 24.19 -4.18 -0.10
C ALA A 39 24.63 -2.82 0.46
N LEU A 40 25.86 -2.40 0.20
CA LEU A 40 26.39 -1.09 0.61
C LEU A 40 25.84 0.07 -0.24
N THR A 41 25.52 -0.17 -1.51
CA THR A 41 24.92 0.83 -2.40
C THR A 41 23.40 0.76 -2.44
N TRP A 42 22.80 -0.35 -2.00
CA TRP A 42 21.37 -0.61 -2.10
C TRP A 42 20.58 0.09 -1.01
N ARG A 43 19.52 0.70 -1.47
CA ARG A 43 18.60 1.49 -0.69
C ARG A 43 17.82 0.64 0.29
N GLN A 44 18.09 0.88 1.57
CA GLN A 44 17.18 0.87 2.73
C GLN A 44 16.41 -0.39 3.11
N SER A 45 16.03 -1.27 2.21
CA SER A 45 15.09 -2.33 2.54
C SER A 45 15.70 -3.72 2.55
N VAL A 46 16.69 -3.99 1.69
CA VAL A 46 17.26 -5.34 1.52
C VAL A 46 18.19 -5.73 2.65
N ALA A 47 18.95 -4.79 3.17
CA ALA A 47 19.90 -5.07 4.25
C ALA A 47 19.20 -5.53 5.55
N PHE A 48 18.04 -4.97 5.87
CA PHE A 48 17.26 -5.42 7.03
C PHE A 48 16.72 -6.84 6.89
N ASP A 49 16.38 -7.30 5.68
CA ASP A 49 15.92 -8.65 5.46
C ASP A 49 17.06 -9.68 5.57
N HIS A 50 18.22 -9.36 5.04
CA HIS A 50 19.39 -10.26 5.12
C HIS A 50 19.94 -10.39 6.55
N CYS A 51 19.68 -9.41 7.39
CA CYS A 51 20.25 -9.33 8.72
C CYS A 51 19.32 -9.83 9.82
N ARG A 52 18.04 -9.98 9.53
CA ARG A 52 17.06 -10.60 10.44
C ARG A 52 17.44 -12.01 10.84
N ILE A 53 18.04 -12.75 9.92
CA ILE A 53 18.52 -14.12 10.10
C ILE A 53 19.67 -14.22 11.12
N LEU A 54 20.32 -13.11 11.41
CA LEU A 54 21.61 -13.09 12.11
C LEU A 54 21.55 -12.48 13.50
N LEU A 55 20.49 -11.76 13.82
CA LEU A 55 20.23 -11.34 15.18
C LEU A 55 19.68 -12.55 15.96
N PRO A 56 20.27 -12.86 17.11
CA PRO A 56 19.77 -13.93 17.94
C PRO A 56 18.29 -13.69 18.24
N GLN A 57 17.50 -14.73 18.06
CA GLN A 57 16.02 -14.71 18.22
C GLN A 57 15.56 -14.45 19.67
N PHE A 58 16.46 -14.13 20.62
CA PHE A 58 16.08 -13.97 22.02
C PHE A 58 15.13 -12.79 22.27
N ILE A 59 15.03 -11.85 21.33
CA ILE A 59 14.04 -10.77 21.43
C ILE A 59 12.63 -11.30 21.25
N PHE A 60 12.49 -12.35 20.44
CA PHE A 60 11.19 -12.94 20.05
C PHE A 60 10.88 -14.27 20.76
N SER A 61 11.87 -14.87 21.47
CA SER A 61 11.73 -16.20 22.07
C SER A 61 10.93 -16.24 23.39
N ARG A 62 10.51 -15.08 23.92
CA ARG A 62 9.86 -15.02 25.24
C ARG A 62 8.35 -14.84 25.21
N GLY A 63 7.68 -14.89 24.07
CA GLY A 63 6.23 -14.71 24.00
C GLY A 63 5.54 -15.80 23.18
N ASN A 64 4.59 -16.49 23.79
CA ASN A 64 3.64 -17.37 23.07
C ASN A 64 2.47 -16.60 22.43
N SER A 65 2.54 -15.27 22.36
CA SER A 65 1.48 -14.50 21.73
C SER A 65 1.45 -14.70 20.20
N SER A 66 0.27 -14.64 19.62
CA SER A 66 0.08 -14.74 18.16
C SER A 66 0.97 -13.76 17.39
N LEU A 67 1.22 -12.58 17.92
CA LEU A 67 2.09 -11.59 17.32
C LEU A 67 3.54 -12.09 17.21
N PHE A 68 4.09 -12.72 18.24
CA PHE A 68 5.44 -13.29 18.22
C PHE A 68 5.55 -14.48 17.26
N GLN A 69 4.50 -15.29 17.15
CA GLN A 69 4.46 -16.40 16.22
C GLN A 69 4.53 -15.90 14.76
N ILE A 70 3.76 -14.89 14.39
CA ILE A 70 3.84 -14.33 13.02
C ILE A 70 5.17 -13.63 12.75
N TYR A 71 5.79 -12.98 13.73
CA TYR A 71 7.15 -12.45 13.58
C TYR A 71 8.14 -13.57 13.25
N ARG A 72 8.08 -14.71 13.97
CA ARG A 72 8.92 -15.85 13.69
C ARG A 72 8.69 -16.42 12.29
N LEU A 73 7.44 -16.63 11.90
CA LEU A 73 7.08 -17.09 10.56
C LEU A 73 7.57 -16.12 9.47
N SER A 74 7.44 -14.82 9.68
CA SER A 74 7.93 -13.83 8.70
C SER A 74 9.46 -13.87 8.54
N LEU A 75 10.20 -14.30 9.55
CA LEU A 75 11.65 -14.50 9.48
C LEU A 75 11.99 -15.80 8.75
N GLU A 76 11.33 -16.90 9.10
CA GLU A 76 11.57 -18.23 8.52
C GLU A 76 11.26 -18.24 7.01
N GLU A 77 10.14 -17.64 6.60
CA GLU A 77 9.73 -17.56 5.18
C GLU A 77 10.50 -16.49 4.39
N GLY A 78 11.05 -15.50 5.05
CA GLY A 78 11.82 -14.41 4.42
C GLY A 78 13.26 -14.79 4.08
N GLU A 79 13.72 -16.01 4.40
CA GLU A 79 15.08 -16.44 4.08
C GLU A 79 15.32 -16.55 2.56
N PRO A 80 16.22 -15.73 1.99
CA PRO A 80 16.61 -15.94 0.60
C PRO A 80 17.36 -17.29 0.52
N ARG A 81 16.88 -18.21 -0.28
CA ARG A 81 17.54 -19.48 -0.58
C ARG A 81 19.02 -19.31 -0.99
N ALA A 82 19.40 -18.14 -1.46
CA ALA A 82 20.77 -17.78 -1.85
C ALA A 82 21.74 -17.54 -0.68
N MET A 83 21.25 -17.38 0.57
CA MET A 83 22.09 -17.12 1.75
C MET A 83 22.20 -18.31 2.71
N ALA A 84 21.83 -19.50 2.30
CA ALA A 84 21.94 -20.72 3.11
C ALA A 84 23.39 -21.15 3.41
N GLY A 85 24.40 -20.51 2.83
CA GLY A 85 25.81 -20.81 3.06
C GLY A 85 26.33 -20.23 4.38
N VAL A 86 27.11 -21.04 5.13
CA VAL A 86 27.77 -20.64 6.39
C VAL A 86 28.54 -19.33 6.24
N TRP A 87 29.18 -19.09 5.12
CA TRP A 87 29.96 -17.89 4.81
C TRP A 87 29.10 -16.62 4.69
N ALA A 88 27.91 -16.73 4.10
CA ALA A 88 26.99 -15.59 4.01
C ALA A 88 26.58 -15.09 5.42
N ARG A 89 26.44 -15.99 6.39
CA ARG A 89 26.14 -15.64 7.79
C ARG A 89 27.26 -14.87 8.47
N PHE A 90 28.51 -15.16 8.15
CA PHE A 90 29.66 -14.43 8.71
C PHE A 90 29.77 -13.00 8.19
N TYR A 91 29.56 -12.77 6.90
CA TYR A 91 29.63 -11.43 6.30
C TYR A 91 28.41 -10.57 6.57
N ALA A 92 27.26 -11.17 6.76
CA ALA A 92 26.03 -10.41 6.90
C ALA A 92 25.97 -9.59 8.20
N ARG A 93 26.58 -10.07 9.31
CA ARG A 93 26.60 -9.33 10.57
C ARG A 93 27.35 -7.99 10.49
N PRO A 94 28.61 -7.92 10.03
CA PRO A 94 29.31 -6.64 9.89
C PRO A 94 28.65 -5.74 8.85
N VAL A 95 28.14 -6.30 7.74
CA VAL A 95 27.38 -5.52 6.74
C VAL A 95 26.13 -4.91 7.36
N PHE A 96 25.40 -5.65 8.17
CA PHE A 96 24.26 -5.13 8.91
C PHE A 96 24.65 -3.97 9.81
N ALA A 97 25.69 -4.13 10.59
CA ALA A 97 26.16 -3.08 11.50
C ALA A 97 26.45 -1.77 10.72
N LEU A 98 27.15 -1.88 9.61
CA LEU A 98 27.47 -0.73 8.75
C LEU A 98 26.21 -0.10 8.13
N VAL A 99 25.29 -0.92 7.64
CA VAL A 99 24.04 -0.44 7.06
C VAL A 99 23.16 0.26 8.10
N VAL A 100 23.04 -0.32 9.31
CA VAL A 100 22.29 0.29 10.42
C VAL A 100 22.89 1.62 10.80
N LEU A 101 24.23 1.69 11.02
CA LEU A 101 24.91 2.93 11.37
C LEU A 101 24.70 4.01 10.31
N ARG A 102 24.84 3.64 9.02
CA ARG A 102 24.57 4.54 7.90
C ARG A 102 23.12 5.04 7.88
N GLN A 103 22.16 4.17 8.12
CA GLN A 103 20.75 4.54 8.15
C GLN A 103 20.43 5.43 9.34
N ILE A 104 20.91 5.11 10.54
CA ILE A 104 20.76 5.95 11.74
C ILE A 104 21.29 7.34 11.44
N TRP A 105 22.51 7.44 10.91
CA TRP A 105 23.13 8.72 10.58
C TRP A 105 22.32 9.49 9.53
N THR A 106 21.90 8.82 8.44
CA THR A 106 21.13 9.43 7.36
C THR A 106 19.81 10.00 7.85
N TYR A 107 19.06 9.23 8.62
CA TYR A 107 17.75 9.66 9.10
C TYR A 107 17.85 10.71 10.21
N LEU A 108 18.82 10.56 11.13
CA LEU A 108 19.08 11.57 12.17
C LEU A 108 19.51 12.91 11.57
N ARG A 109 20.36 12.89 10.53
CA ARG A 109 20.77 14.10 9.82
C ARG A 109 19.58 14.75 9.10
N ARG A 110 18.76 13.95 8.44
CA ARG A 110 17.64 14.44 7.61
C ARG A 110 16.47 14.97 8.44
N TYR A 111 16.08 14.25 9.47
CA TYR A 111 14.84 14.51 10.22
C TYR A 111 15.07 14.98 11.66
N GLY A 112 16.25 14.73 12.21
CA GLY A 112 16.52 14.96 13.64
C GLY A 112 16.38 16.40 14.09
N THR A 113 16.75 17.37 13.25
CA THR A 113 16.59 18.79 13.57
C THR A 113 15.13 19.21 13.61
N PHE A 114 14.34 18.75 12.65
CA PHE A 114 12.90 18.99 12.61
C PHE A 114 12.21 18.42 13.85
N VAL A 115 12.47 17.15 14.19
CA VAL A 115 11.86 16.50 15.36
C VAL A 115 12.28 17.19 16.67
N LYS A 116 13.53 17.65 16.78
CA LYS A 116 13.98 18.44 17.92
C LYS A 116 13.18 19.74 18.04
N LYS A 117 13.01 20.47 16.95
CA LYS A 117 12.31 21.77 16.95
C LYS A 117 10.80 21.62 17.20
N SER A 118 10.15 20.67 16.50
CA SER A 118 8.70 20.55 16.52
C SER A 118 8.15 19.74 17.70
N TYR A 119 8.93 18.79 18.23
CA TYR A 119 8.46 17.85 19.26
C TYR A 119 9.34 17.87 20.53
N SER A 120 10.35 18.73 20.61
CA SER A 120 11.24 18.87 21.77
C SER A 120 12.02 17.58 22.13
N VAL A 121 12.19 16.65 21.18
CA VAL A 121 12.96 15.41 21.38
C VAL A 121 14.42 15.66 21.04
N SER A 122 15.33 15.56 22.03
CA SER A 122 16.75 15.83 21.84
C SER A 122 17.38 14.89 20.80
N ARG A 123 18.43 15.35 20.09
CA ARG A 123 19.13 14.49 19.11
C ARG A 123 19.79 13.29 19.75
N LEU A 124 20.23 13.40 21.01
CA LEU A 124 20.80 12.29 21.76
C LEU A 124 19.73 11.22 22.06
N GLN A 125 18.53 11.67 22.46
CA GLN A 125 17.40 10.76 22.66
C GLN A 125 17.02 10.06 21.34
N GLN A 126 16.90 10.82 20.24
CA GLN A 126 16.63 10.24 18.91
C GLN A 126 17.69 9.20 18.51
N LEU A 127 18.97 9.45 18.77
CA LEU A 127 20.05 8.51 18.51
C LEU A 127 19.89 7.21 19.31
N ARG A 128 19.59 7.33 20.62
CA ARG A 128 19.33 6.17 21.49
C ARG A 128 18.11 5.37 21.04
N ASP A 129 17.08 6.06 20.60
CA ASP A 129 15.84 5.46 20.11
C ASP A 129 16.04 4.75 18.77
N LEU A 130 16.76 5.37 17.84
CA LEU A 130 17.12 4.74 16.55
C LEU A 130 17.98 3.50 16.74
N TRP A 131 18.92 3.56 17.68
CA TRP A 131 19.74 2.42 18.08
C TRP A 131 18.87 1.28 18.65
N HIS A 132 17.97 1.60 19.57
CA HIS A 132 17.03 0.65 20.15
C HIS A 132 16.11 0.02 19.08
N CYS A 133 15.54 0.84 18.20
CA CYS A 133 14.69 0.41 17.08
C CYS A 133 15.41 -0.63 16.22
N ALA A 134 16.66 -0.34 15.82
CA ALA A 134 17.40 -1.22 14.93
C ALA A 134 17.93 -2.49 15.61
N TRP A 135 18.60 -2.32 16.77
CA TRP A 135 19.36 -3.42 17.40
C TRP A 135 18.55 -4.25 18.38
N ARG A 136 17.57 -3.66 19.04
CA ARG A 136 16.74 -4.37 20.03
C ARG A 136 15.46 -4.90 19.45
N GLN A 137 14.90 -4.19 18.46
CA GLN A 137 13.60 -4.54 17.89
C GLN A 137 13.68 -5.00 16.43
N ASN A 138 14.87 -4.98 15.83
CA ASN A 138 15.09 -5.35 14.44
C ASN A 138 14.13 -4.63 13.46
N GLN A 139 13.85 -3.36 13.75
CA GLN A 139 13.03 -2.50 12.89
C GLN A 139 13.90 -1.48 12.17
N CYS A 140 13.49 -1.12 10.95
CA CYS A 140 14.20 -0.13 10.16
C CYS A 140 14.17 1.25 10.86
N PRO A 141 15.32 1.93 11.04
CA PRO A 141 15.39 3.29 11.62
C PRO A 141 14.46 4.30 10.96
N ARG A 142 14.10 4.09 9.71
CA ARG A 142 13.09 4.88 9.00
C ARG A 142 11.76 4.92 9.75
N HIS A 143 11.32 3.83 10.33
CA HIS A 143 10.02 3.72 11.00
C HIS A 143 9.93 4.59 12.25
N TYR A 144 11.06 4.86 12.92
CA TYR A 144 11.09 5.78 14.04
C TYR A 144 10.52 7.16 13.67
N TYR A 145 10.90 7.68 12.51
CA TYR A 145 10.40 8.98 12.03
C TYR A 145 9.03 8.84 11.34
N TRP A 146 8.87 7.86 10.50
CA TRP A 146 7.63 7.67 9.75
C TRP A 146 6.42 7.45 10.65
N ARG A 147 6.57 6.56 11.64
CA ARG A 147 5.50 6.20 12.57
C ARG A 147 5.53 7.03 13.84
N LYS A 148 6.38 8.05 13.90
CA LYS A 148 6.56 8.95 15.05
C LYS A 148 6.74 8.19 16.36
N PHE A 149 7.57 7.17 16.40
CA PHE A 149 7.85 6.39 17.60
C PHE A 149 8.33 7.25 18.78
N TYR A 150 8.93 8.40 18.49
CA TYR A 150 9.30 9.39 19.49
C TYR A 150 8.12 10.00 20.27
N LEU A 151 6.88 9.79 19.81
CA LEU A 151 5.65 10.15 20.54
C LEU A 151 5.05 8.99 21.32
N ILE A 152 5.58 7.77 21.18
CA ILE A 152 5.12 6.57 21.87
C ILE A 152 6.05 6.31 23.06
N PRO A 153 5.61 6.60 24.32
CA PRO A 153 6.48 6.54 25.49
C PRO A 153 7.05 5.14 25.76
N ASN A 154 6.22 4.10 25.60
CA ASN A 154 6.64 2.74 25.81
C ASN A 154 7.24 2.15 24.53
N ARG A 155 8.56 1.93 24.52
CA ARG A 155 9.26 1.35 23.36
C ARG A 155 8.79 -0.06 22.99
N ALA A 156 8.24 -0.83 23.93
CA ALA A 156 7.70 -2.16 23.64
C ALA A 156 6.51 -2.07 22.66
N ASP A 157 5.75 -0.97 22.68
CA ASP A 157 4.61 -0.77 21.77
C ASP A 157 5.03 -0.53 20.32
N TRP A 158 6.31 -0.23 20.05
CA TRP A 158 6.80 -0.10 18.68
C TRP A 158 6.74 -1.43 17.93
N LEU A 159 6.90 -2.56 18.64
CA LEU A 159 6.79 -3.91 18.08
C LEU A 159 5.36 -4.25 17.60
N LEU A 160 4.35 -3.53 18.06
CA LEU A 160 2.98 -3.70 17.59
C LEU A 160 2.81 -3.26 16.12
N ASN A 161 3.80 -2.55 15.58
CA ASN A 161 3.82 -2.09 14.20
C ASN A 161 4.66 -3.06 13.34
N LEU A 162 4.01 -3.87 12.53
CA LEU A 162 4.71 -4.75 11.58
C LEU A 162 5.30 -3.95 10.42
N GLU A 163 6.47 -4.35 9.96
CA GLU A 163 7.05 -3.77 8.75
C GLU A 163 6.35 -4.24 7.48
N HIS A 164 6.32 -3.38 6.47
CA HIS A 164 5.72 -3.70 5.17
C HIS A 164 6.20 -5.03 4.58
N ARG A 165 7.49 -5.32 4.71
CA ARG A 165 8.06 -6.57 4.23
C ARG A 165 7.62 -7.78 5.03
N GLN A 166 7.52 -7.67 6.35
CA GLN A 166 6.97 -8.75 7.18
C GLN A 166 5.56 -9.08 6.74
N ILE A 167 4.71 -8.06 6.55
CA ILE A 167 3.34 -8.23 6.08
C ILE A 167 3.33 -8.88 4.70
N ASN A 168 4.13 -8.38 3.74
CA ASN A 168 4.17 -8.96 2.40
C ASN A 168 4.69 -10.40 2.40
N THR A 169 5.70 -10.73 3.21
CA THR A 169 6.18 -12.11 3.34
C THR A 169 5.08 -13.02 3.86
N LEU A 170 4.36 -12.59 4.90
CA LEU A 170 3.24 -13.34 5.47
C LEU A 170 2.10 -13.51 4.45
N LEU A 171 1.73 -12.44 3.74
CA LEU A 171 0.70 -12.50 2.71
C LEU A 171 1.13 -13.35 1.52
N ASN A 172 2.38 -13.27 1.07
CA ASN A 172 2.91 -14.14 0.03
C ASN A 172 2.81 -15.62 0.41
N HIS A 173 3.08 -15.92 1.67
CA HIS A 173 2.96 -17.28 2.16
C HIS A 173 1.51 -17.77 2.11
N LEU A 174 0.57 -17.01 2.69
CA LEU A 174 -0.84 -17.39 2.66
C LEU A 174 -1.41 -17.48 1.24
N ASN A 175 -1.01 -16.56 0.37
CA ASN A 175 -1.60 -16.42 -0.96
C ASN A 175 -0.95 -17.32 -2.02
N ARG A 176 0.12 -18.07 -1.68
CA ARG A 176 0.95 -18.83 -2.64
C ARG A 176 0.15 -19.73 -3.58
N ASN A 177 -0.88 -20.39 -3.05
CA ASN A 177 -1.69 -21.37 -3.78
C ASN A 177 -3.14 -20.91 -3.99
N LEU A 178 -3.43 -19.62 -3.74
CA LEU A 178 -4.77 -19.09 -3.89
C LEU A 178 -4.97 -18.48 -5.27
N PRO A 179 -6.17 -18.56 -5.85
CA PRO A 179 -6.48 -17.95 -7.13
C PRO A 179 -6.67 -16.43 -6.99
N ILE A 180 -5.64 -15.73 -6.50
CA ILE A 180 -5.71 -14.29 -6.20
C ILE A 180 -5.98 -13.43 -7.43
N THR A 181 -5.66 -13.92 -8.64
CA THR A 181 -5.93 -13.22 -9.90
C THR A 181 -7.41 -12.95 -10.10
N LYS A 182 -8.30 -13.82 -9.63
CA LYS A 182 -9.76 -13.61 -9.69
C LYS A 182 -10.19 -12.31 -8.95
N ALA A 183 -9.43 -11.90 -7.96
CA ALA A 183 -9.67 -10.65 -7.22
C ALA A 183 -8.81 -9.48 -7.70
N THR A 184 -7.55 -9.74 -8.09
CA THR A 184 -6.57 -8.67 -8.37
C THR A 184 -6.51 -8.24 -9.84
N ASN A 185 -6.99 -9.06 -10.77
CA ASN A 185 -7.16 -8.64 -12.16
C ASN A 185 -8.43 -7.80 -12.29
N LYS A 186 -8.30 -6.55 -12.74
CA LYS A 186 -9.40 -5.57 -12.76
C LYS A 186 -10.58 -5.98 -13.62
N ALA A 187 -10.35 -6.70 -14.73
CA ALA A 187 -11.43 -7.18 -15.60
C ALA A 187 -12.20 -8.33 -14.93
N GLN A 188 -11.48 -9.32 -14.37
CA GLN A 188 -12.10 -10.43 -13.64
C GLN A 188 -12.80 -9.94 -12.36
N PHE A 189 -12.22 -8.99 -11.66
CA PHE A 189 -12.82 -8.34 -10.49
C PHE A 189 -14.17 -7.68 -10.86
N HIS A 190 -14.19 -6.88 -11.93
CA HIS A 190 -15.42 -6.25 -12.42
C HIS A 190 -16.49 -7.28 -12.78
N GLN A 191 -16.13 -8.31 -13.56
CA GLN A 191 -17.05 -9.40 -13.92
C GLN A 191 -17.62 -10.09 -12.69
N HIS A 192 -16.76 -10.37 -11.70
CA HIS A 192 -17.17 -10.96 -10.43
C HIS A 192 -18.12 -10.05 -9.65
N CYS A 193 -17.81 -8.75 -9.54
CA CYS A 193 -18.69 -7.79 -8.86
C CYS A 193 -20.07 -7.72 -9.51
N VAL A 194 -20.14 -7.67 -10.85
CA VAL A 194 -21.41 -7.68 -11.60
C VAL A 194 -22.19 -8.97 -11.31
N ALA A 195 -21.54 -10.13 -11.41
CA ALA A 195 -22.18 -11.43 -11.16
C ALA A 195 -22.69 -11.59 -9.71
N GLN A 196 -22.08 -10.88 -8.75
CA GLN A 196 -22.44 -10.91 -7.33
C GLN A 196 -23.30 -9.71 -6.89
N ASN A 197 -23.79 -8.89 -7.83
CA ASN A 197 -24.53 -7.66 -7.55
C ASN A 197 -23.82 -6.71 -6.56
N LEU A 198 -22.49 -6.60 -6.69
CA LEU A 198 -21.68 -5.67 -5.91
C LEU A 198 -21.50 -4.37 -6.70
N PRO A 199 -21.77 -3.19 -6.11
CA PRO A 199 -21.51 -1.92 -6.75
C PRO A 199 -20.04 -1.78 -7.09
N THR A 200 -19.74 -1.54 -8.36
CA THR A 200 -18.37 -1.34 -8.86
C THR A 200 -18.38 -0.33 -10.00
N ALA A 201 -17.22 0.25 -10.27
CA ALA A 201 -17.09 1.22 -11.36
C ALA A 201 -17.36 0.55 -12.73
N THR A 202 -18.16 1.20 -13.57
CA THR A 202 -18.53 0.68 -14.88
C THR A 202 -17.31 0.55 -15.78
N VAL A 203 -17.05 -0.66 -16.26
CA VAL A 203 -16.10 -0.96 -17.33
C VAL A 203 -16.84 -0.92 -18.66
N LEU A 204 -16.39 -0.05 -19.56
CA LEU A 204 -17.00 0.16 -20.88
C LEU A 204 -16.52 -0.89 -21.90
N ALA A 205 -15.21 -1.17 -21.87
CA ALA A 205 -14.58 -2.12 -22.78
C ALA A 205 -13.34 -2.76 -22.16
N THR A 206 -12.98 -3.94 -22.66
CA THR A 206 -11.73 -4.60 -22.33
C THR A 206 -11.08 -5.13 -23.62
N TRP A 207 -9.74 -5.11 -23.66
CA TRP A 207 -8.95 -5.68 -24.76
C TRP A 207 -8.00 -6.73 -24.20
N ASP A 208 -7.86 -7.82 -24.96
CA ASP A 208 -6.84 -8.84 -24.67
C ASP A 208 -5.43 -8.37 -25.07
N ASN A 209 -4.41 -9.19 -24.88
CA ASN A 209 -3.03 -8.86 -25.20
C ASN A 209 -2.73 -8.77 -26.72
N GLN A 210 -3.68 -9.10 -27.57
CA GLN A 210 -3.59 -8.98 -29.03
C GLN A 210 -4.28 -7.73 -29.55
N GLY A 211 -4.92 -6.95 -28.66
CA GLY A 211 -5.68 -5.77 -29.02
C GLY A 211 -7.11 -6.08 -29.50
N GLN A 212 -7.57 -7.33 -29.31
CA GLN A 212 -8.94 -7.70 -29.65
C GLN A 212 -9.91 -7.26 -28.55
N LEU A 213 -11.01 -6.65 -28.95
CA LEU A 213 -12.08 -6.26 -28.04
C LEU A 213 -12.75 -7.51 -27.47
N CYS A 214 -12.82 -7.62 -26.13
CA CYS A 214 -13.49 -8.70 -25.44
C CYS A 214 -14.98 -8.35 -25.25
N GLY A 215 -15.83 -8.91 -26.09
CA GLY A 215 -17.28 -8.67 -26.07
C GLY A 215 -17.77 -7.70 -27.14
N ALA A 216 -18.98 -7.16 -26.95
CA ALA A 216 -19.59 -6.21 -27.89
C ALA A 216 -18.89 -4.84 -27.84
N SER A 217 -18.93 -4.12 -28.96
CA SER A 217 -18.48 -2.73 -28.98
C SER A 217 -19.35 -1.88 -28.05
N PRO A 218 -18.74 -1.10 -27.15
CA PRO A 218 -19.51 -0.27 -26.22
C PRO A 218 -20.14 0.93 -26.95
N ASP A 219 -21.31 1.35 -26.47
CA ASP A 219 -21.93 2.58 -26.92
C ASP A 219 -21.05 3.82 -26.61
N PRO A 220 -21.13 4.88 -27.42
CA PRO A 220 -20.41 6.13 -27.17
C PRO A 220 -20.78 6.73 -25.82
N VAL A 221 -19.79 7.28 -25.12
CA VAL A 221 -19.98 7.94 -23.83
C VAL A 221 -19.52 9.39 -23.92
N ALA A 222 -20.42 10.33 -23.66
CA ALA A 222 -20.12 11.76 -23.60
C ALA A 222 -19.52 12.14 -22.20
N ALA A 223 -18.42 11.52 -21.84
CA ALA A 223 -17.75 11.71 -20.53
C ALA A 223 -16.27 11.36 -20.60
N ASP A 224 -15.49 11.89 -19.67
CA ASP A 224 -14.11 11.48 -19.46
C ASP A 224 -14.02 9.98 -19.15
N VAL A 225 -12.98 9.33 -19.66
CA VAL A 225 -12.72 7.92 -19.41
C VAL A 225 -11.25 7.69 -19.01
N PHE A 226 -10.98 6.56 -18.36
CA PHE A 226 -9.64 6.11 -18.04
C PHE A 226 -9.33 4.80 -18.75
N LEU A 227 -8.21 4.76 -19.45
CA LEU A 227 -7.63 3.52 -19.96
C LEU A 227 -6.63 2.98 -18.94
N LYS A 228 -6.78 1.72 -18.52
CA LYS A 228 -6.00 1.11 -17.44
C LYS A 228 -5.56 -0.30 -17.81
N PRO A 229 -4.30 -0.71 -17.47
CA PRO A 229 -3.92 -2.11 -17.54
C PRO A 229 -4.73 -2.96 -16.57
N THR A 230 -5.11 -4.19 -16.99
CA THR A 230 -5.93 -5.09 -16.16
C THR A 230 -5.18 -5.65 -14.96
N SER A 231 -3.84 -5.76 -15.00
CA SER A 231 -3.03 -6.48 -13.99
C SER A 231 -1.96 -5.63 -13.31
N GLU A 232 -1.86 -4.32 -13.61
CA GLU A 232 -0.84 -3.45 -13.01
C GLU A 232 -1.30 -2.85 -11.69
N PHE A 233 -0.31 -2.59 -10.79
CA PHE A 233 -0.53 -2.02 -9.47
C PHE A 233 -0.04 -0.57 -9.38
N GLY A 234 -0.60 0.18 -8.44
CA GLY A 234 -0.12 1.51 -8.07
C GLY A 234 -0.28 2.56 -9.18
N SER A 235 -1.36 2.51 -9.94
CA SER A 235 -1.71 3.43 -11.05
C SER A 235 -0.69 3.48 -12.19
N VAL A 236 0.19 2.48 -12.34
CA VAL A 236 1.10 2.40 -13.48
C VAL A 236 0.31 2.18 -14.76
N GLY A 237 0.58 3.01 -15.80
CA GLY A 237 -0.06 2.88 -17.12
C GLY A 237 -1.51 3.32 -17.18
N ILE A 238 -2.04 4.02 -16.17
CA ILE A 238 -3.36 4.66 -16.26
C ILE A 238 -3.23 5.91 -17.14
N MET A 239 -4.09 6.00 -18.15
CA MET A 239 -4.17 7.14 -19.07
C MET A 239 -5.54 7.81 -18.95
N PRO A 240 -5.62 9.07 -18.53
CA PRO A 240 -6.85 9.84 -18.61
C PRO A 240 -7.12 10.22 -20.07
N ILE A 241 -8.37 10.14 -20.50
CA ILE A 241 -8.86 10.51 -21.82
C ILE A 241 -10.02 11.47 -21.61
N ALA A 242 -9.78 12.75 -21.92
CA ALA A 242 -10.75 13.80 -21.70
C ALA A 242 -11.77 13.87 -22.85
N TYR A 243 -13.03 14.04 -22.51
CA TYR A 243 -14.09 14.27 -23.47
C TYR A 243 -14.18 15.76 -23.85
N GLN A 244 -14.20 16.04 -25.13
CA GLN A 244 -14.31 17.38 -25.71
C GLN A 244 -15.75 17.64 -26.18
N ARG A 245 -16.54 18.24 -25.32
CA ARG A 245 -17.96 18.48 -25.58
C ARG A 245 -18.23 19.29 -26.89
N ALA A 246 -17.34 20.24 -27.22
CA ALA A 246 -17.54 21.11 -28.40
C ALA A 246 -17.43 20.36 -29.74
N THR A 247 -16.66 19.26 -29.77
CA THR A 247 -16.40 18.49 -31.00
C THR A 247 -16.95 17.06 -30.94
N ASP A 248 -17.55 16.67 -29.80
CA ASP A 248 -18.00 15.30 -29.51
C ASP A 248 -16.89 14.26 -29.71
N THR A 249 -15.69 14.56 -29.25
CA THR A 249 -14.50 13.72 -29.41
C THR A 249 -13.79 13.47 -28.07
N HIS A 250 -12.90 12.49 -28.06
CA HIS A 250 -12.06 12.17 -26.91
C HIS A 250 -10.60 12.46 -27.22
N CYS A 251 -9.90 13.13 -26.31
CA CYS A 251 -8.50 13.48 -26.47
C CYS A 251 -7.59 12.36 -25.94
N LEU A 252 -6.99 11.59 -26.82
CA LEU A 252 -5.98 10.57 -26.51
C LEU A 252 -4.61 11.01 -27.03
N ASN A 253 -3.63 11.20 -26.15
CA ASN A 253 -2.27 11.63 -26.49
C ASN A 253 -2.22 12.91 -27.37
N GLY A 254 -3.13 13.85 -27.16
CA GLY A 254 -3.24 15.10 -27.91
C GLY A 254 -4.03 15.02 -29.21
N ALA A 255 -4.48 13.84 -29.63
CA ALA A 255 -5.36 13.66 -30.78
C ALA A 255 -6.83 13.61 -30.35
N ASN A 256 -7.68 14.42 -31.00
CA ASN A 256 -9.13 14.39 -30.80
C ASN A 256 -9.73 13.34 -31.74
N LEU A 257 -10.32 12.28 -31.16
CA LEU A 257 -10.82 11.12 -31.87
C LEU A 257 -12.33 10.95 -31.64
N ALA A 258 -13.07 10.65 -32.66
CA ALA A 258 -14.44 10.18 -32.52
C ALA A 258 -14.45 8.80 -31.84
N TRP A 259 -15.56 8.40 -31.22
CA TRP A 259 -15.61 7.20 -30.40
C TRP A 259 -15.11 5.92 -31.11
N PRO A 260 -15.51 5.60 -32.37
CA PRO A 260 -14.99 4.43 -33.07
C PRO A 260 -13.48 4.50 -33.34
N GLU A 261 -12.96 5.71 -33.63
CA GLU A 261 -11.54 5.94 -33.85
C GLU A 261 -10.73 5.78 -32.56
N LEU A 262 -11.28 6.25 -31.43
CA LEU A 262 -10.70 6.03 -30.11
C LEU A 262 -10.54 4.56 -29.79
N LEU A 263 -11.59 3.75 -29.98
CA LEU A 263 -11.54 2.30 -29.74
C LEU A 263 -10.50 1.62 -30.62
N LYS A 264 -10.40 2.02 -31.91
CA LYS A 264 -9.38 1.52 -32.85
C LYS A 264 -7.96 1.92 -32.43
N ALA A 265 -7.78 3.18 -32.00
CA ALA A 265 -6.46 3.66 -31.52
C ALA A 265 -6.01 2.89 -30.26
N ILE A 266 -6.93 2.66 -29.31
CA ILE A 266 -6.65 1.85 -28.11
C ILE A 266 -6.27 0.43 -28.51
N ALA A 267 -7.01 -0.22 -29.41
CA ALA A 267 -6.68 -1.56 -29.90
C ALA A 267 -5.26 -1.63 -30.48
N GLY A 268 -4.86 -0.64 -31.29
CA GLY A 268 -3.49 -0.55 -31.85
C GLY A 268 -2.43 -0.37 -30.77
N MET A 269 -2.67 0.45 -29.75
CA MET A 269 -1.76 0.61 -28.61
C MET A 269 -1.58 -0.71 -27.84
N VAL A 270 -2.69 -1.40 -27.56
CA VAL A 270 -2.67 -2.68 -26.83
C VAL A 270 -1.93 -3.75 -27.65
N GLN A 271 -2.15 -3.80 -28.96
CA GLN A 271 -1.47 -4.71 -29.86
C GLN A 271 0.07 -4.49 -29.86
N THR A 272 0.49 -3.24 -29.76
CA THR A 272 1.92 -2.86 -29.69
C THR A 272 2.53 -3.23 -28.35
N ASP A 273 1.87 -2.86 -27.26
CA ASP A 273 2.37 -3.03 -25.89
C ASP A 273 2.18 -4.44 -25.34
N ARG A 274 1.33 -5.25 -25.98
CA ARG A 274 0.98 -6.62 -25.57
C ARG A 274 0.44 -6.69 -24.14
N ARG A 275 -0.19 -5.63 -23.65
CA ARG A 275 -0.78 -5.54 -22.30
C ARG A 275 -2.29 -5.42 -22.37
N PRO A 276 -3.04 -6.37 -21.78
CA PRO A 276 -4.50 -6.26 -21.70
C PRO A 276 -4.92 -4.98 -20.97
N MET A 277 -5.90 -4.29 -21.54
CA MET A 277 -6.37 -2.99 -21.02
C MET A 277 -7.88 -3.03 -20.81
N LEU A 278 -8.36 -2.13 -19.94
CA LEU A 278 -9.78 -1.84 -19.78
C LEU A 278 -10.03 -0.33 -19.90
N LEU A 279 -11.17 0.00 -20.45
CA LEU A 279 -11.70 1.38 -20.52
C LEU A 279 -12.80 1.52 -19.48
N GLN A 280 -12.68 2.54 -18.63
CA GLN A 280 -13.57 2.79 -17.50
C GLN A 280 -14.03 4.24 -17.51
N ARG A 281 -15.30 4.48 -17.20
CA ARG A 281 -15.81 5.85 -17.01
C ARG A 281 -15.07 6.52 -15.85
N ARG A 282 -14.70 7.79 -16.01
CA ARG A 282 -14.16 8.58 -14.91
C ARG A 282 -15.22 8.76 -13.84
N LEU A 283 -14.87 8.46 -12.60
CA LEU A 283 -15.73 8.66 -11.44
C LEU A 283 -15.55 10.07 -10.91
N GLN A 284 -16.62 10.59 -10.30
CA GLN A 284 -16.62 11.88 -9.61
C GLN A 284 -16.87 11.65 -8.13
N ASN A 285 -16.20 12.44 -7.28
CA ASN A 285 -16.44 12.40 -5.84
C ASN A 285 -17.91 12.75 -5.53
N ALA A 286 -18.50 12.07 -4.56
CA ALA A 286 -19.73 12.55 -3.96
C ALA A 286 -19.52 13.98 -3.42
N PRO A 287 -20.52 14.88 -3.48
CA PRO A 287 -20.36 16.27 -3.03
C PRO A 287 -19.77 16.40 -1.62
N ARG A 288 -20.09 15.47 -0.74
CA ARG A 288 -19.59 15.41 0.64
C ARG A 288 -18.07 15.15 0.74
N ASN A 289 -17.44 14.56 -0.28
CA ASN A 289 -15.99 14.29 -0.36
C ASN A 289 -15.26 15.17 -1.39
N ALA A 290 -15.99 15.84 -2.28
CA ALA A 290 -15.44 16.80 -3.24
C ALA A 290 -14.75 18.02 -2.56
N ILE A 291 -15.04 18.26 -1.27
CA ILE A 291 -14.37 19.28 -0.46
C ILE A 291 -12.85 19.06 -0.35
N TYR A 292 -12.36 17.83 -0.58
CA TYR A 292 -10.94 17.51 -0.59
C TYR A 292 -10.30 17.58 -1.99
N GLY A 293 -11.06 18.00 -3.00
CA GLY A 293 -10.62 18.20 -4.38
C GLY A 293 -11.40 17.36 -5.38
N ASP A 294 -11.57 17.92 -6.60
CA ASP A 294 -12.32 17.29 -7.70
C ASP A 294 -11.42 16.74 -8.81
N ALA A 295 -10.11 17.03 -8.76
CA ALA A 295 -9.19 16.62 -9.82
C ALA A 295 -9.05 15.08 -9.88
N ASP A 296 -9.04 14.42 -8.72
CA ASP A 296 -8.97 12.98 -8.58
C ASP A 296 -9.96 12.49 -7.52
N ILE A 297 -10.23 11.17 -7.52
CA ILE A 297 -11.17 10.58 -6.58
C ILE A 297 -10.54 10.33 -5.21
N CYS A 298 -11.23 10.78 -4.14
CA CYS A 298 -10.93 10.36 -2.77
C CYS A 298 -11.22 8.87 -2.62
N ASN A 299 -10.30 8.11 -2.05
CA ASN A 299 -10.48 6.69 -1.94
C ASN A 299 -10.11 6.19 -0.53
N ALA A 300 -10.91 5.29 0.01
CA ALA A 300 -10.61 4.60 1.24
C ALA A 300 -9.98 3.25 0.97
N ARG A 301 -8.81 2.97 1.56
CA ARG A 301 -8.27 1.62 1.66
C ARG A 301 -8.81 0.97 2.91
N ILE A 302 -9.60 -0.10 2.78
CA ILE A 302 -10.19 -0.86 3.88
C ILE A 302 -9.62 -2.27 3.84
N ILE A 303 -9.03 -2.71 4.95
CA ILE A 303 -8.47 -4.06 5.06
C ILE A 303 -9.45 -4.93 5.82
N THR A 304 -9.91 -5.99 5.18
CA THR A 304 -10.77 -7.00 5.79
C THR A 304 -10.01 -8.29 6.02
N GLY A 305 -10.30 -8.95 7.13
CA GLY A 305 -9.76 -10.26 7.49
C GLY A 305 -10.88 -11.27 7.65
N ARG A 306 -10.61 -12.53 7.26
CA ARG A 306 -11.54 -13.65 7.34
C ARG A 306 -11.01 -14.74 8.24
N LEU A 307 -11.74 -15.11 9.25
CA LEU A 307 -11.50 -16.30 10.07
C LEU A 307 -12.00 -17.56 9.35
N PRO A 308 -11.47 -18.73 9.68
CA PRO A 308 -11.91 -20.00 9.09
C PRO A 308 -13.39 -20.32 9.27
N ASP A 309 -14.00 -19.87 10.35
CA ASP A 309 -15.44 -20.00 10.62
C ASP A 309 -16.30 -19.10 9.72
N GLY A 310 -15.71 -18.30 8.88
CA GLY A 310 -16.37 -17.37 7.99
C GLY A 310 -16.59 -15.97 8.57
N THR A 311 -16.25 -15.75 9.84
CA THR A 311 -16.33 -14.42 10.46
C THR A 311 -15.44 -13.42 9.73
N LEU A 312 -16.00 -12.27 9.38
CA LEU A 312 -15.32 -11.18 8.68
C LEU A 312 -15.26 -9.93 9.56
N GLU A 313 -14.12 -9.26 9.51
CA GLU A 313 -13.99 -7.98 10.23
C GLU A 313 -13.07 -7.01 9.46
N VAL A 314 -13.22 -5.71 9.73
CA VAL A 314 -12.30 -4.68 9.26
C VAL A 314 -11.16 -4.54 10.27
N ILE A 315 -9.93 -4.86 9.84
CA ILE A 315 -8.74 -4.85 10.68
C ILE A 315 -7.89 -3.58 10.55
N GLY A 316 -8.19 -2.72 9.59
CA GLY A 316 -7.47 -1.47 9.39
C GLY A 316 -7.97 -0.72 8.18
N GLY A 317 -7.56 0.55 8.08
CA GLY A 317 -7.90 1.37 6.94
C GLY A 317 -7.17 2.72 6.96
N PHE A 318 -7.25 3.41 5.83
CA PHE A 318 -6.79 4.78 5.66
C PHE A 318 -7.50 5.42 4.46
N VAL A 319 -7.50 6.74 4.41
CA VAL A 319 -8.06 7.49 3.30
C VAL A 319 -6.94 8.12 2.48
N ARG A 320 -7.09 8.11 1.16
CA ARG A 320 -6.25 8.85 0.21
C ARG A 320 -7.01 10.07 -0.24
N LEU A 321 -6.42 11.22 -0.04
CA LEU A 321 -6.94 12.51 -0.44
C LEU A 321 -6.05 13.05 -1.57
N PRO A 322 -6.61 13.39 -2.74
CA PRO A 322 -5.85 13.98 -3.83
C PRO A 322 -5.25 15.33 -3.42
N SER A 323 -4.07 15.65 -3.89
CA SER A 323 -3.46 16.97 -3.68
C SER A 323 -2.58 17.36 -4.86
N SER A 324 -2.62 18.64 -5.21
CA SER A 324 -1.77 19.24 -6.25
C SER A 324 -0.34 19.47 -5.77
N LEU A 325 -0.10 19.43 -4.45
CA LEU A 325 1.25 19.59 -3.92
C LEU A 325 2.12 18.43 -4.41
N THR A 326 2.85 18.67 -5.48
CA THR A 326 3.84 17.73 -5.99
C THR A 326 5.17 17.98 -5.31
N THR A 327 5.74 16.98 -4.67
CA THR A 327 7.17 17.00 -4.32
C THR A 327 7.96 16.74 -5.60
N LYS A 328 8.91 17.63 -5.92
CA LYS A 328 9.75 17.53 -7.13
C LYS A 328 10.24 16.09 -7.37
N GLY A 329 9.81 15.49 -8.48
CA GLY A 329 10.26 14.19 -8.95
C GLY A 329 9.36 12.98 -8.67
N HIS A 330 8.17 13.16 -8.15
CA HIS A 330 7.18 12.10 -7.97
C HIS A 330 5.86 12.48 -8.64
N ASP A 331 5.45 11.71 -9.62
CA ASP A 331 4.17 11.90 -10.33
C ASP A 331 2.94 11.60 -9.46
N ARG A 332 3.13 11.43 -8.13
CA ARG A 332 2.08 10.94 -7.25
C ARG A 332 2.24 11.43 -5.82
N ASN A 333 1.79 12.61 -5.54
CA ASN A 333 1.61 13.06 -4.16
C ASN A 333 0.19 12.75 -3.69
N ILE A 334 0.05 11.54 -3.17
CA ILE A 334 -1.17 11.16 -2.48
C ILE A 334 -0.98 11.49 -1.00
N MET A 335 -1.82 12.37 -0.49
CA MET A 335 -1.97 12.58 0.93
C MET A 335 -2.72 11.39 1.52
N ILE A 336 -2.25 10.90 2.66
CA ILE A 336 -2.87 9.80 3.39
C ILE A 336 -3.30 10.32 4.76
N ALA A 337 -4.56 10.12 5.11
CA ALA A 337 -5.08 10.32 6.45
C ALA A 337 -5.34 8.95 7.09
N SER A 338 -4.75 8.71 8.26
CA SER A 338 -5.12 7.56 9.10
C SER A 338 -6.56 7.70 9.55
N ILE A 339 -7.24 6.59 9.74
CA ILE A 339 -8.64 6.58 10.14
C ILE A 339 -8.87 5.65 11.34
N GLU A 340 -9.66 6.08 12.28
CA GLU A 340 -10.19 5.23 13.33
C GLU A 340 -11.28 4.33 12.73
N VAL A 341 -11.02 3.04 12.66
CA VAL A 341 -11.90 2.08 11.96
C VAL A 341 -13.33 2.08 12.52
N ALA A 342 -13.48 2.26 13.82
CA ALA A 342 -14.79 2.24 14.47
C ALA A 342 -15.68 3.42 14.05
N THR A 343 -15.12 4.61 13.96
CA THR A 343 -15.88 5.86 13.79
C THR A 343 -15.74 6.53 12.45
N GLY A 344 -14.71 6.18 11.68
CA GLY A 344 -14.35 6.90 10.46
C GLY A 344 -13.65 8.24 10.72
N ARG A 345 -13.22 8.53 11.95
CA ARG A 345 -12.53 9.76 12.28
C ARG A 345 -11.12 9.76 11.73
N MET A 346 -10.81 10.78 10.95
CA MET A 346 -9.50 10.97 10.34
C MET A 346 -8.53 11.69 11.27
N GLU A 347 -7.28 11.27 11.22
CA GLU A 347 -6.14 12.02 11.71
C GLU A 347 -5.69 13.06 10.68
N ALA A 348 -4.71 13.90 11.03
CA ALA A 348 -4.14 14.84 10.08
C ALA A 348 -3.55 14.12 8.84
N GLY A 349 -3.76 14.69 7.67
CA GLY A 349 -3.21 14.18 6.41
C GLY A 349 -1.68 14.22 6.39
N ARG A 350 -1.05 13.32 5.62
CA ARG A 350 0.41 13.23 5.46
C ARG A 350 0.77 12.78 4.06
N PHE A 351 1.85 13.34 3.54
CA PHE A 351 2.41 12.83 2.30
C PHE A 351 3.33 11.64 2.59
N ARG A 352 3.13 10.56 1.87
CA ARG A 352 3.87 9.31 2.06
C ARG A 352 5.39 9.49 1.97
N GLU A 353 5.86 10.37 1.12
CA GLU A 353 7.28 10.49 0.80
C GLU A 353 8.06 11.42 1.74
N THR A 354 7.40 12.35 2.43
CA THR A 354 8.11 13.39 3.19
C THR A 354 8.45 13.00 4.62
N MET A 355 7.71 12.10 5.26
CA MET A 355 7.82 11.76 6.70
C MET A 355 7.70 12.97 7.65
N LEU A 356 7.56 14.16 7.12
CA LEU A 356 7.51 15.41 7.84
C LEU A 356 6.15 16.04 7.68
N GLY A 357 5.68 16.62 8.76
CA GLY A 357 4.48 17.40 8.79
C GLY A 357 3.19 16.60 8.88
N ASP A 358 2.29 17.25 9.56
CA ASP A 358 0.89 16.87 9.61
C ASP A 358 0.09 18.01 9.01
N PHE A 359 -0.87 17.67 8.18
CA PHE A 359 -1.78 18.60 7.54
C PHE A 359 -3.17 18.45 8.18
N PRO A 360 -3.49 19.24 9.21
CA PRO A 360 -4.81 19.20 9.83
C PRO A 360 -5.90 19.72 8.90
N VAL A 361 -5.50 20.47 7.87
CA VAL A 361 -6.34 20.97 6.78
C VAL A 361 -5.75 20.56 5.44
N HIS A 362 -6.61 20.40 4.44
CA HIS A 362 -6.19 20.04 3.08
C HIS A 362 -5.46 21.24 2.45
N PRO A 363 -4.24 21.04 1.92
CA PRO A 363 -3.41 22.15 1.48
C PRO A 363 -3.97 22.91 0.27
N ASP A 364 -4.70 22.25 -0.61
CA ASP A 364 -5.22 22.86 -1.84
C ASP A 364 -6.59 23.54 -1.60
N THR A 365 -7.44 22.94 -0.75
CA THR A 365 -8.83 23.37 -0.59
C THR A 365 -9.11 24.06 0.74
N GLY A 366 -8.22 23.93 1.74
CA GLY A 366 -8.45 24.42 3.10
C GLY A 366 -9.47 23.61 3.90
N ALA A 367 -10.01 22.52 3.36
CA ALA A 367 -10.95 21.67 4.06
C ALA A 367 -10.31 21.02 5.29
N LYS A 368 -11.04 20.97 6.42
CA LYS A 368 -10.55 20.30 7.64
C LYS A 368 -10.44 18.80 7.40
N ILE A 369 -9.30 18.21 7.81
CA ILE A 369 -9.04 16.77 7.76
C ILE A 369 -9.05 16.19 9.18
N ALA A 370 -8.21 16.74 10.05
CA ALA A 370 -8.04 16.22 11.40
C ALA A 370 -9.34 16.29 12.21
N ASN A 371 -9.66 15.19 12.87
CA ASN A 371 -10.87 15.00 13.69
C ASN A 371 -12.20 15.09 12.90
N GLN A 372 -12.16 15.07 11.55
CA GLN A 372 -13.37 14.94 10.75
C GLN A 372 -13.69 13.45 10.51
N ILE A 373 -14.97 13.12 10.46
CA ILE A 373 -15.43 11.79 10.04
C ILE A 373 -15.42 11.78 8.51
N PHE A 374 -14.75 10.79 7.91
CA PHE A 374 -14.78 10.62 6.46
C PHE A 374 -16.17 10.15 6.04
N SER A 375 -16.80 10.96 5.21
CA SER A 375 -18.19 10.73 4.81
C SER A 375 -18.33 9.42 4.03
N GLY A 376 -19.41 8.66 4.30
CA GLY A 376 -19.64 7.34 3.68
C GLY A 376 -18.85 6.19 4.29
N TRP A 377 -18.09 6.42 5.37
CA TRP A 377 -17.22 5.39 5.95
C TRP A 377 -17.95 4.10 6.36
N GLU A 378 -19.12 4.20 7.00
CA GLU A 378 -19.89 3.02 7.40
C GLU A 378 -20.40 2.22 6.20
N GLU A 379 -20.89 2.92 5.17
CA GLU A 379 -21.33 2.31 3.91
C GLU A 379 -20.18 1.61 3.21
N MET A 380 -18.99 2.24 3.17
CA MET A 380 -17.77 1.68 2.60
C MET A 380 -17.31 0.43 3.34
N LYS A 381 -17.34 0.42 4.68
CA LYS A 381 -17.04 -0.78 5.48
C LYS A 381 -18.01 -1.91 5.19
N ALA A 382 -19.29 -1.61 5.18
CA ALA A 382 -20.34 -2.58 4.90
C ALA A 382 -20.15 -3.20 3.50
N LEU A 383 -19.83 -2.37 2.50
CA LEU A 383 -19.58 -2.84 1.14
C LEU A 383 -18.30 -3.68 1.05
N ALA A 384 -17.21 -3.31 1.73
CA ALA A 384 -15.98 -4.10 1.78
C ALA A 384 -16.21 -5.50 2.41
N ILE A 385 -16.98 -5.56 3.51
CA ILE A 385 -17.36 -6.83 4.14
C ILE A 385 -18.25 -7.66 3.21
N ARG A 386 -19.25 -7.04 2.55
CA ARG A 386 -20.10 -7.71 1.57
C ARG A 386 -19.28 -8.26 0.41
N GLY A 387 -18.32 -7.48 -0.10
CA GLY A 387 -17.39 -7.92 -1.12
C GLY A 387 -16.55 -9.12 -0.66
N HIS A 388 -16.01 -9.10 0.55
CA HIS A 388 -15.18 -10.19 1.04
C HIS A 388 -15.95 -11.53 1.20
N ARG A 389 -17.24 -11.49 1.48
CA ARG A 389 -18.07 -12.70 1.53
C ARG A 389 -18.03 -13.49 0.22
N THR A 390 -17.85 -12.80 -0.91
CA THR A 390 -17.82 -13.43 -2.24
C THR A 390 -16.46 -14.00 -2.63
N TYR A 391 -15.43 -13.80 -1.79
CA TYR A 391 -14.07 -14.35 -1.94
C TYR A 391 -13.72 -15.25 -0.73
N PRO A 392 -14.43 -16.39 -0.52
CA PRO A 392 -14.31 -17.20 0.70
C PRO A 392 -12.93 -17.82 0.90
N TRP A 393 -12.12 -17.88 -0.14
CA TRP A 393 -10.77 -18.45 -0.11
C TRP A 393 -9.68 -17.46 0.30
N MET A 394 -9.98 -16.14 0.36
CA MET A 394 -8.98 -15.14 0.70
C MET A 394 -9.00 -14.81 2.19
N PRO A 395 -7.89 -15.02 2.93
CA PRO A 395 -7.82 -14.63 4.34
C PRO A 395 -7.84 -13.12 4.57
N PHE A 396 -7.23 -12.37 3.65
CA PHE A 396 -7.17 -10.91 3.73
C PHE A 396 -7.40 -10.28 2.36
N ILE A 397 -8.15 -9.19 2.36
CA ILE A 397 -8.32 -8.35 1.17
C ILE A 397 -8.18 -6.87 1.57
N GLY A 398 -7.40 -6.12 0.80
CA GLY A 398 -7.38 -4.66 0.86
C GLY A 398 -8.26 -4.08 -0.24
N TRP A 399 -9.35 -3.47 0.13
CA TRP A 399 -10.33 -2.88 -0.77
C TRP A 399 -9.99 -1.42 -1.04
N ASP A 400 -10.02 -1.01 -2.29
CA ASP A 400 -10.13 0.39 -2.65
C ASP A 400 -11.62 0.70 -2.87
N VAL A 401 -12.16 1.54 -2.00
CA VAL A 401 -13.59 1.90 -1.97
C VAL A 401 -13.71 3.41 -2.15
N VAL A 402 -14.65 3.83 -2.97
CA VAL A 402 -14.89 5.24 -3.28
C VAL A 402 -16.35 5.59 -3.04
N ASP A 403 -16.57 6.83 -2.63
CA ASP A 403 -17.89 7.43 -2.53
C ASP A 403 -18.05 8.45 -3.66
N THR A 404 -18.96 8.15 -4.55
CA THR A 404 -19.13 8.84 -5.82
C THR A 404 -20.53 9.44 -5.94
N THR A 405 -20.75 10.23 -7.01
CA THR A 405 -22.10 10.69 -7.38
C THR A 405 -23.08 9.54 -7.66
N ASP A 406 -22.55 8.36 -8.00
CA ASP A 406 -23.33 7.15 -8.26
C ASP A 406 -23.46 6.24 -7.01
N GLY A 407 -23.01 6.74 -5.84
CA GLY A 407 -22.99 6.00 -4.59
C GLY A 407 -21.62 5.39 -4.25
N VAL A 408 -21.60 4.51 -3.25
CA VAL A 408 -20.37 3.83 -2.79
C VAL A 408 -20.06 2.65 -3.68
N LEU A 409 -18.83 2.62 -4.22
CA LEU A 409 -18.39 1.62 -5.20
C LEU A 409 -17.08 0.96 -4.78
N LEU A 410 -16.90 -0.32 -5.12
CA LEU A 410 -15.62 -1.03 -5.08
C LEU A 410 -14.82 -0.71 -6.36
N LEU A 411 -13.58 -0.23 -6.23
CA LEU A 411 -12.68 0.00 -7.36
C LEU A 411 -11.82 -1.20 -7.68
N GLU A 412 -11.22 -1.81 -6.64
CA GLU A 412 -10.34 -2.97 -6.77
C GLU A 412 -10.17 -3.72 -5.45
N ALA A 413 -9.81 -4.99 -5.56
CA ALA A 413 -9.39 -5.82 -4.45
C ALA A 413 -7.88 -6.10 -4.55
N ASN A 414 -7.18 -5.98 -3.43
CA ASN A 414 -5.73 -6.13 -3.36
C ASN A 414 -5.37 -7.27 -2.41
N ALA A 415 -4.68 -8.29 -2.92
CA ALA A 415 -4.10 -9.36 -2.11
C ALA A 415 -2.88 -8.88 -1.30
N TYR A 416 -2.24 -7.79 -1.74
CA TYR A 416 -1.09 -7.13 -1.11
C TYR A 416 -1.42 -5.65 -0.88
N TRP A 417 -1.91 -5.32 0.27
CA TRP A 417 -2.63 -4.07 0.55
C TRP A 417 -1.80 -2.91 1.16
N GLY A 418 -0.47 -3.05 1.19
CA GLY A 418 0.40 -1.93 1.60
C GLY A 418 0.37 -1.63 3.10
N GLY A 419 0.82 -2.59 3.92
CA GLY A 419 0.74 -2.56 5.38
C GLY A 419 1.39 -1.37 6.09
N ASP A 420 2.27 -0.61 5.43
CA ASP A 420 2.85 0.59 6.03
C ASP A 420 1.81 1.70 6.23
N CYS A 421 0.91 1.87 5.25
CA CYS A 421 -0.05 2.98 5.26
C CYS A 421 -1.18 2.77 6.30
N VAL A 422 -1.53 1.52 6.59
CA VAL A 422 -2.57 1.21 7.61
C VAL A 422 -2.08 1.38 9.05
N GLN A 423 -0.78 1.63 9.25
CA GLN A 423 -0.15 1.77 10.56
C GLN A 423 0.56 3.13 10.71
N LEU A 424 0.09 4.15 10.00
CA LEU A 424 0.55 5.52 10.20
C LEU A 424 0.14 6.03 11.58
N PRO A 425 0.82 7.04 12.14
CA PRO A 425 0.46 7.62 13.42
C PRO A 425 -1.02 7.98 13.51
N GLY A 426 -1.65 7.60 14.61
CA GLY A 426 -3.10 7.72 14.84
C GLY A 426 -3.92 6.49 14.43
N ALA A 427 -3.40 5.63 13.54
CA ALA A 427 -4.04 4.35 13.25
C ALA A 427 -3.77 3.31 14.34
N THR A 428 -4.64 2.32 14.46
CA THR A 428 -4.39 1.15 15.31
C THR A 428 -3.29 0.29 14.70
N PRO A 429 -2.17 0.04 15.41
CA PRO A 429 -1.14 -0.87 14.93
C PRO A 429 -1.68 -2.28 14.69
N LEU A 430 -1.23 -2.97 13.64
CA LEU A 430 -1.71 -4.31 13.30
C LEU A 430 -1.51 -5.33 14.42
N GLY A 431 -0.49 -5.15 15.25
CA GLY A 431 -0.25 -5.99 16.43
C GLY A 431 -1.30 -5.82 17.55
N LYS A 432 -2.14 -4.78 17.49
CA LYS A 432 -3.31 -4.59 18.37
C LYS A 432 -4.62 -5.07 17.75
N THR A 433 -4.60 -5.50 16.49
CA THR A 433 -5.77 -6.04 15.79
C THR A 433 -5.75 -7.55 15.79
N ARG A 434 -6.78 -8.17 15.27
CA ARG A 434 -6.82 -9.63 15.10
C ARG A 434 -6.01 -10.16 13.91
N PHE A 435 -5.18 -9.31 13.27
CA PHE A 435 -4.36 -9.72 12.13
C PHE A 435 -3.56 -11.00 12.39
N ALA A 436 -2.86 -11.05 13.53
CA ALA A 436 -2.03 -12.21 13.88
C ALA A 436 -2.86 -13.49 14.10
N GLU A 437 -4.01 -13.37 14.77
CA GLU A 437 -4.93 -14.49 15.00
C GLU A 437 -5.50 -15.02 13.68
N ILE A 438 -6.01 -14.13 12.84
CA ILE A 438 -6.58 -14.48 11.53
C ILE A 438 -5.52 -15.16 10.67
N TYR A 439 -4.29 -14.60 10.65
CA TYR A 439 -3.19 -15.19 9.91
C TYR A 439 -2.90 -16.63 10.36
N LEU A 440 -2.69 -16.84 11.67
CA LEU A 440 -2.29 -18.15 12.20
C LEU A 440 -3.37 -19.22 12.00
N LYS A 441 -4.64 -18.87 12.22
CA LYS A 441 -5.75 -19.82 12.02
C LYS A 441 -5.89 -20.24 10.55
N ASN A 442 -5.73 -19.31 9.61
CA ASN A 442 -5.73 -19.67 8.19
C ASN A 442 -4.45 -20.41 7.77
N PHE A 443 -3.30 -20.04 8.34
CA PHE A 443 -2.03 -20.74 8.12
C PHE A 443 -2.13 -22.21 8.54
N GLU A 444 -2.72 -22.50 9.69
CA GLU A 444 -2.92 -23.86 10.18
C GLU A 444 -3.80 -24.69 9.23
N ILE A 445 -4.85 -24.08 8.67
CA ILE A 445 -5.71 -24.77 7.69
C ILE A 445 -4.98 -25.01 6.38
N PHE A 446 -4.16 -24.07 5.90
CA PHE A 446 -3.52 -24.19 4.60
C PHE A 446 -2.26 -25.05 4.63
N TYR A 447 -1.53 -25.05 5.74
CA TYR A 447 -0.20 -25.63 5.85
C TYR A 447 0.01 -26.49 7.11
N GLY A 448 -0.98 -26.66 7.97
CA GLY A 448 -0.92 -27.49 9.15
C GLY A 448 -0.88 -28.99 8.79
N PRO A 449 -0.58 -29.87 9.76
CA PRO A 449 -0.47 -31.32 9.53
C PRO A 449 -1.75 -31.98 9.00
N ASN A 450 -2.89 -31.32 9.19
CA ASN A 450 -4.21 -31.76 8.70
C ASN A 450 -4.67 -30.96 7.46
N ALA A 451 -3.75 -30.23 6.81
CA ALA A 451 -4.11 -29.46 5.62
C ALA A 451 -4.57 -30.42 4.50
N PRO A 452 -5.76 -30.20 3.90
CA PRO A 452 -6.22 -31.05 2.80
C PRO A 452 -5.29 -30.90 1.61
N ALA A 453 -4.76 -32.03 1.13
CA ALA A 453 -3.72 -32.13 0.11
C ALA A 453 -4.05 -31.46 -1.24
N HIS A 454 -5.29 -31.05 -1.50
CA HIS A 454 -5.75 -30.57 -2.80
C HIS A 454 -6.88 -29.53 -2.74
N ARG A 455 -6.77 -28.49 -1.92
CA ARG A 455 -7.86 -27.47 -1.91
C ARG A 455 -7.82 -26.45 -3.03
N PHE A 456 -6.74 -26.35 -3.78
CA PHE A 456 -6.58 -25.29 -4.80
C PHE A 456 -5.81 -25.80 -6.02
N SER A 457 -6.31 -26.90 -6.66
CA SER A 457 -5.99 -27.13 -8.06
C SER A 457 -6.67 -26.02 -8.88
N ALA A 458 -5.88 -25.34 -9.70
CA ALA A 458 -6.38 -24.34 -10.63
C ALA A 458 -7.39 -25.00 -11.57
N GLU A 459 -8.68 -24.67 -11.42
CA GLU A 459 -9.67 -24.70 -12.47
C GLU A 459 -9.87 -23.30 -13.05
#